data_7227ce92de31dd1f49f8d572d7ec55ce
#
_entry.id   7227ce92de31dd1f49f8d572d7ec55ce
#
_cell.length_a   1.000
_cell.length_b   1.000
_cell.length_c   1.000
_cell.angle_alpha   90.00
_cell.angle_beta   90.00
_cell.angle_gamma   90.00
#
_symmetry.space_group_name_H-M   'P 1'
#
loop_
_entity.id
_entity.type
_entity.pdbx_description
1 polymer ?
#
loop_
_entity_poly.entity_id
_entity_poly.type
_entity_poly.pdbx_seq_one_letter_code
_entity_poly.pdbx_strand_id
1 'polypeptide(L)'
;MELDIFNPSRQIRGAVLFWMSMLLAIMCLIAAAINIATSYYVLAFFELSFSTLSLYVAFRGYKNQVSLALSNSYSYAVVGIIYLSSSIQSIENGIFMWSFLYPVLFYLILGRRNGFLATAVGFLSQISLFMQKSTDAYALNDVVFNLNFILAYLSVWLASHILEVKRKTSEASLGQLASRDALTGVYNRHALIHNFERYRNESVKLPLSLLILDLDYFKQVNDDHGHDIGDKVLIQTAALIDALSDEHLVYRIGGEEFCIALHNANVAQATRKAEQIRSAIEQFSFNDSATPISLTTSIGVYQCDHYKDLESVLRKADKELYKAKKNGRNQIMVCNQAAVNPT
;
A
#
# COMPACT_ATOMS: atom_id res chain seq x y z
N MET A 1 -2.80 12.86 -2.82
CA MET A 1 -3.09 12.68 -1.39
C MET A 1 -4.23 11.71 -1.11
N GLU A 2 -5.14 11.48 -2.05
CA GLU A 2 -6.27 10.54 -1.90
C GLU A 2 -5.95 9.07 -2.19
N LEU A 3 -4.93 8.76 -2.98
CA LEU A 3 -4.53 7.37 -3.33
C LEU A 3 -3.95 6.55 -2.17
N ASP A 4 -3.53 7.22 -1.09
CA ASP A 4 -2.95 6.57 0.10
C ASP A 4 -4.02 6.06 1.11
N ILE A 5 -5.29 6.45 0.91
CA ILE A 5 -6.41 6.14 1.82
C ILE A 5 -6.84 4.68 1.70
N PHE A 6 -6.62 4.05 0.54
CA PHE A 6 -7.05 2.67 0.24
C PHE A 6 -5.94 1.61 0.36
N ASN A 7 -4.86 1.87 1.10
CA ASN A 7 -3.87 0.84 1.36
C ASN A 7 -4.28 0.02 2.61
N PRO A 8 -4.86 -1.20 2.46
CA PRO A 8 -5.37 -2.00 3.57
C PRO A 8 -4.28 -2.28 4.64
N SER A 9 -3.05 -2.48 4.20
CA SER A 9 -1.91 -2.69 5.09
C SER A 9 -1.63 -1.48 5.99
N ARG A 10 -1.87 -0.26 5.53
CA ARG A 10 -1.66 0.96 6.33
C ARG A 10 -2.76 1.15 7.38
N GLN A 11 -4.01 0.87 7.01
CA GLN A 11 -5.14 0.92 7.95
C GLN A 11 -4.98 -0.12 9.07
N ILE A 12 -4.64 -1.36 8.72
CA ILE A 12 -4.39 -2.43 9.68
C ILE A 12 -3.26 -2.04 10.63
N ARG A 13 -2.13 -1.52 10.11
CA ARG A 13 -1.01 -1.06 10.94
C ARG A 13 -1.39 0.09 11.87
N GLY A 14 -2.18 1.05 11.39
CA GLY A 14 -2.70 2.15 12.21
C GLY A 14 -3.58 1.65 13.35
N ALA A 15 -4.50 0.73 13.07
CA ALA A 15 -5.37 0.13 14.06
C ALA A 15 -4.59 -0.71 15.10
N VAL A 16 -3.66 -1.55 14.65
CA VAL A 16 -2.79 -2.34 15.55
C VAL A 16 -1.98 -1.39 16.45
N LEU A 17 -1.38 -0.36 15.88
CA LEU A 17 -0.60 0.61 16.66
C LEU A 17 -1.46 1.36 17.68
N PHE A 18 -2.69 1.75 17.32
CA PHE A 18 -3.64 2.38 18.24
C PHE A 18 -3.95 1.48 19.44
N TRP A 19 -4.43 0.26 19.20
CA TRP A 19 -4.85 -0.63 20.28
C TRP A 19 -3.68 -1.07 21.16
N MET A 20 -2.53 -1.35 20.55
CA MET A 20 -1.32 -1.76 21.29
C MET A 20 -0.73 -0.63 22.11
N SER A 21 -0.63 0.58 21.57
CA SER A 21 -0.12 1.71 22.34
C SER A 21 -1.08 2.12 23.47
N MET A 22 -2.39 1.98 23.28
CA MET A 22 -3.38 2.20 24.33
C MET A 22 -3.24 1.17 25.47
N LEU A 23 -3.10 -0.12 25.10
CA LEU A 23 -2.86 -1.19 26.09
C LEU A 23 -1.56 -0.94 26.86
N LEU A 24 -0.46 -0.64 26.17
CA LEU A 24 0.83 -0.38 26.80
C LEU A 24 0.80 0.87 27.70
N ALA A 25 0.05 1.90 27.30
CA ALA A 25 -0.14 3.08 28.15
C ALA A 25 -0.81 2.72 29.50
N ILE A 26 -1.90 1.96 29.45
CA ILE A 26 -2.62 1.51 30.65
C ILE A 26 -1.72 0.63 31.52
N MET A 27 -1.01 -0.31 30.92
CA MET A 27 -0.12 -1.22 31.66
C MET A 27 1.02 -0.45 32.34
N CYS A 28 1.63 0.52 31.67
CA CYS A 28 2.68 1.34 32.26
C CYS A 28 2.15 2.27 33.37
N LEU A 29 0.89 2.72 33.31
CA LEU A 29 0.27 3.44 34.40
C LEU A 29 0.11 2.55 35.63
N ILE A 30 -0.35 1.33 35.48
CA ILE A 30 -0.48 0.35 36.54
C ILE A 30 0.89 0.01 37.14
N ALA A 31 1.88 -0.27 36.30
CA ALA A 31 3.25 -0.56 36.73
C ALA A 31 3.86 0.61 37.51
N ALA A 32 3.70 1.84 37.02
CA ALA A 32 4.17 3.04 37.71
C ALA A 32 3.54 3.22 39.07
N ALA A 33 2.22 2.97 39.23
CA ALA A 33 1.55 3.02 40.53
C ALA A 33 2.14 1.99 41.50
N ILE A 34 2.39 0.77 41.05
CA ILE A 34 3.03 -0.28 41.87
C ILE A 34 4.46 0.14 42.24
N ASN A 35 5.24 0.66 41.30
CA ASN A 35 6.61 1.08 41.49
C ASN A 35 6.72 2.29 42.45
N ILE A 36 5.75 3.19 42.44
CA ILE A 36 5.64 4.26 43.47
C ILE A 36 5.40 3.67 44.84
N ALA A 37 4.46 2.74 44.97
CA ALA A 37 4.14 2.08 46.24
C ALA A 37 5.32 1.26 46.82
N THR A 38 6.19 0.74 45.93
CA THR A 38 7.38 -0.05 46.30
C THR A 38 8.68 0.76 46.29
N SER A 39 8.58 2.10 46.24
CA SER A 39 9.71 3.05 46.30
C SER A 39 10.69 2.99 45.11
N TYR A 40 10.30 2.40 43.94
CA TYR A 40 11.08 2.44 42.70
C TYR A 40 10.76 3.70 41.89
N TYR A 41 10.95 4.88 42.44
CA TYR A 41 10.51 6.19 41.88
C TYR A 41 11.13 6.49 40.51
N VAL A 42 12.41 6.10 40.29
CA VAL A 42 13.08 6.31 38.98
C VAL A 42 12.39 5.51 37.90
N LEU A 43 12.07 4.24 38.17
CA LEU A 43 11.38 3.40 37.23
C LEU A 43 9.96 3.91 36.91
N ALA A 44 9.23 4.29 37.97
CA ALA A 44 7.90 4.88 37.83
C ALA A 44 7.91 6.15 36.94
N PHE A 45 8.93 6.99 37.05
CA PHE A 45 9.09 8.17 36.20
C PHE A 45 9.22 7.81 34.72
N PHE A 46 10.05 6.81 34.38
CA PHE A 46 10.20 6.35 33.01
C PHE A 46 8.92 5.69 32.47
N GLU A 47 8.21 4.91 33.27
CA GLU A 47 6.94 4.27 32.91
C GLU A 47 5.84 5.30 32.66
N LEU A 48 5.72 6.36 33.46
CA LEU A 48 4.80 7.47 33.24
C LEU A 48 5.14 8.24 31.97
N SER A 49 6.44 8.48 31.72
CA SER A 49 6.92 9.14 30.50
C SER A 49 6.58 8.30 29.26
N PHE A 50 6.82 6.98 29.33
CA PHE A 50 6.48 6.05 28.25
C PHE A 50 4.97 5.92 28.05
N SER A 51 4.17 5.93 29.11
CA SER A 51 2.71 5.95 29.02
C SER A 51 2.21 7.19 28.28
N THR A 52 2.76 8.37 28.57
CA THR A 52 2.44 9.62 27.85
C THR A 52 2.79 9.52 26.36
N LEU A 53 3.96 8.98 26.02
CA LEU A 53 4.36 8.71 24.65
C LEU A 53 3.39 7.74 23.96
N SER A 54 2.98 6.69 24.66
CA SER A 54 2.06 5.67 24.15
C SER A 54 0.67 6.26 23.86
N LEU A 55 0.15 7.14 24.72
CA LEU A 55 -1.10 7.87 24.47
C LEU A 55 -0.99 8.81 23.26
N TYR A 56 0.14 9.49 23.10
CA TYR A 56 0.39 10.31 21.90
C TYR A 56 0.39 9.46 20.62
N VAL A 57 1.06 8.30 20.64
CA VAL A 57 1.10 7.38 19.50
C VAL A 57 -0.29 6.81 19.21
N ALA A 58 -1.06 6.47 20.24
CA ALA A 58 -2.45 6.04 20.09
C ALA A 58 -3.30 7.12 19.40
N PHE A 59 -3.20 8.37 19.84
CA PHE A 59 -3.91 9.49 19.22
C PHE A 59 -3.55 9.68 17.75
N ARG A 60 -2.26 9.56 17.40
CA ARG A 60 -1.81 9.62 15.99
C ARG A 60 -2.31 8.41 15.17
N GLY A 61 -2.35 7.21 15.79
CA GLY A 61 -2.92 6.00 15.22
C GLY A 61 -4.40 6.14 14.90
N TYR A 62 -5.17 6.65 15.83
CA TYR A 62 -6.60 6.94 15.65
C TYR A 62 -6.86 7.88 14.48
N LYS A 63 -6.04 8.90 14.30
CA LYS A 63 -6.13 9.85 13.18
C LYS A 63 -5.54 9.33 11.86
N ASN A 64 -5.07 8.10 11.78
CA ASN A 64 -4.34 7.54 10.63
C ASN A 64 -3.13 8.39 10.17
N GLN A 65 -2.51 9.14 11.11
CA GLN A 65 -1.39 10.06 10.86
C GLN A 65 -0.06 9.50 11.36
N VAL A 66 0.15 8.19 11.23
CA VAL A 66 1.38 7.54 11.70
C VAL A 66 2.40 7.50 10.57
N SER A 67 3.58 8.07 10.82
CA SER A 67 4.75 7.94 9.94
C SER A 67 5.55 6.68 10.29
N LEU A 68 6.29 6.15 9.31
CA LEU A 68 7.21 5.02 9.54
C LEU A 68 8.29 5.36 10.58
N ALA A 69 8.77 6.60 10.60
CA ALA A 69 9.73 7.08 11.59
C ALA A 69 9.17 7.00 13.01
N LEU A 70 7.92 7.48 13.23
CA LEU A 70 7.26 7.40 14.53
C LEU A 70 7.06 5.95 14.97
N SER A 71 6.65 5.05 14.07
CA SER A 71 6.48 3.62 14.37
C SER A 71 7.80 2.97 14.76
N ASN A 72 8.89 3.26 14.04
CA ASN A 72 10.23 2.75 14.38
C ASN A 72 10.69 3.27 15.75
N SER A 73 10.62 4.58 15.99
CA SER A 73 11.04 5.19 17.26
C SER A 73 10.24 4.63 18.45
N TYR A 74 8.93 4.44 18.28
CA TYR A 74 8.08 3.85 19.30
C TYR A 74 8.44 2.39 19.59
N SER A 75 8.71 1.59 18.55
CA SER A 75 9.13 0.19 18.74
C SER A 75 10.43 0.08 19.53
N TYR A 76 11.41 0.93 19.26
CA TYR A 76 12.64 0.98 20.07
C TYR A 76 12.41 1.50 21.50
N ALA A 77 11.48 2.44 21.70
CA ALA A 77 11.09 2.88 23.02
C ALA A 77 10.43 1.74 23.84
N VAL A 78 9.63 0.86 23.19
CA VAL A 78 9.10 -0.37 23.83
C VAL A 78 10.24 -1.30 24.26
N VAL A 79 11.26 -1.50 23.42
CA VAL A 79 12.45 -2.29 23.82
C VAL A 79 13.14 -1.65 25.02
N GLY A 80 13.33 -0.33 24.99
CA GLY A 80 14.01 0.44 26.03
C GLY A 80 13.31 0.34 27.41
N ILE A 81 11.98 0.50 27.45
CA ILE A 81 11.24 0.46 28.72
C ILE A 81 11.25 -0.96 29.32
N ILE A 82 11.07 -2.00 28.52
CA ILE A 82 11.11 -3.39 29.02
C ILE A 82 12.54 -3.76 29.46
N TYR A 83 13.57 -3.34 28.74
CA TYR A 83 14.96 -3.54 29.16
C TYR A 83 15.25 -2.83 30.49
N LEU A 84 14.87 -1.58 30.65
CA LEU A 84 15.06 -0.79 31.86
C LEU A 84 14.34 -1.43 33.04
N SER A 85 13.07 -1.78 32.88
CA SER A 85 12.30 -2.44 33.94
C SER A 85 12.91 -3.78 34.35
N SER A 86 13.32 -4.57 33.36
CA SER A 86 13.99 -5.87 33.60
C SER A 86 15.39 -5.72 34.20
N SER A 87 16.07 -4.59 33.99
CA SER A 87 17.41 -4.34 34.58
C SER A 87 17.34 -3.96 36.06
N ILE A 88 16.33 -3.18 36.44
CA ILE A 88 16.14 -2.70 37.82
C ILE A 88 15.52 -3.75 38.71
N GLN A 89 14.52 -4.48 38.22
CA GLN A 89 13.79 -5.47 39.01
C GLN A 89 14.43 -6.87 38.92
N SER A 90 14.07 -7.77 39.86
CA SER A 90 14.53 -9.17 39.81
C SER A 90 13.98 -9.91 38.60
N ILE A 91 14.77 -10.87 38.04
CA ILE A 91 14.35 -11.76 36.97
C ILE A 91 13.09 -12.56 37.37
N GLU A 92 12.95 -12.90 38.68
CA GLU A 92 11.83 -13.64 39.22
C GLU A 92 10.48 -12.95 38.98
N ASN A 93 10.47 -11.63 38.83
CA ASN A 93 9.25 -10.87 38.52
C ASN A 93 8.74 -11.10 37.10
N GLY A 94 9.49 -11.78 36.24
CA GLY A 94 9.06 -12.19 34.91
C GLY A 94 8.86 -11.08 33.88
N ILE A 95 9.31 -9.85 34.14
CA ILE A 95 9.09 -8.67 33.25
C ILE A 95 9.67 -8.92 31.85
N PHE A 96 10.79 -9.63 31.77
CA PHE A 96 11.41 -10.00 30.49
C PHE A 96 10.47 -10.80 29.56
N MET A 97 9.45 -11.48 30.12
CA MET A 97 8.48 -12.25 29.31
C MET A 97 7.73 -11.38 28.30
N TRP A 98 7.55 -10.08 28.58
CA TRP A 98 6.96 -9.15 27.63
C TRP A 98 7.76 -9.01 26.32
N SER A 99 9.04 -9.35 26.34
CA SER A 99 9.87 -9.33 25.14
C SER A 99 9.45 -10.39 24.10
N PHE A 100 8.75 -11.47 24.50
CA PHE A 100 8.20 -12.43 23.55
C PHE A 100 7.14 -11.84 22.62
N LEU A 101 6.57 -10.70 22.96
CA LEU A 101 5.66 -9.97 22.09
C LEU A 101 6.39 -9.19 20.97
N TYR A 102 7.69 -8.88 21.11
CA TYR A 102 8.42 -8.09 20.12
C TYR A 102 8.29 -8.62 18.69
N PRO A 103 8.52 -9.92 18.42
CA PRO A 103 8.43 -10.42 17.06
C PRO A 103 7.06 -10.17 16.46
N VAL A 104 5.99 -10.51 17.18
CA VAL A 104 4.61 -10.34 16.69
C VAL A 104 4.31 -8.88 16.43
N LEU A 105 4.56 -8.00 17.40
CA LEU A 105 4.22 -6.58 17.32
C LEU A 105 5.02 -5.86 16.24
N PHE A 106 6.33 -6.09 16.20
CA PHE A 106 7.19 -5.35 15.28
C PHE A 106 6.96 -5.76 13.83
N TYR A 107 6.66 -7.04 13.55
CA TYR A 107 6.27 -7.44 12.21
C TYR A 107 4.93 -6.84 11.80
N LEU A 108 3.93 -6.80 12.69
CA LEU A 108 2.63 -6.21 12.41
C LEU A 108 2.72 -4.69 12.15
N ILE A 109 3.53 -3.97 12.95
CA ILE A 109 3.62 -2.50 12.88
C ILE A 109 4.58 -2.03 11.80
N LEU A 110 5.78 -2.64 11.72
CA LEU A 110 6.89 -2.17 10.88
C LEU A 110 7.02 -2.94 9.56
N GLY A 111 6.36 -4.11 9.46
CA GLY A 111 6.51 -5.02 8.34
C GLY A 111 7.83 -5.80 8.35
N ARG A 112 8.11 -6.52 7.25
CA ARG A 112 9.15 -7.54 7.20
C ARG A 112 10.55 -7.03 7.56
N ARG A 113 11.05 -5.97 6.89
CA ARG A 113 12.45 -5.52 7.03
C ARG A 113 12.70 -4.86 8.38
N ASN A 114 11.92 -3.85 8.71
CA ASN A 114 12.12 -3.08 9.94
C ASN A 114 11.68 -3.88 11.18
N GLY A 115 10.64 -4.72 11.04
CA GLY A 115 10.20 -5.64 12.09
C GLY A 115 11.28 -6.66 12.43
N PHE A 116 11.96 -7.23 11.43
CA PHE A 116 13.10 -8.12 11.66
C PHE A 116 14.22 -7.42 12.45
N LEU A 117 14.60 -6.21 12.05
CA LEU A 117 15.68 -5.45 12.71
C LEU A 117 15.31 -5.09 14.16
N ALA A 118 14.10 -4.57 14.38
CA ALA A 118 13.65 -4.22 15.73
C ALA A 118 13.55 -5.45 16.64
N THR A 119 13.09 -6.59 16.13
CA THR A 119 13.05 -7.86 16.84
C THR A 119 14.45 -8.34 17.22
N ALA A 120 15.43 -8.24 16.29
CA ALA A 120 16.81 -8.59 16.55
C ALA A 120 17.44 -7.74 17.67
N VAL A 121 17.19 -6.42 17.64
CA VAL A 121 17.65 -5.50 18.69
C VAL A 121 17.02 -5.87 20.04
N GLY A 122 15.72 -6.14 20.06
CA GLY A 122 15.01 -6.60 21.27
C GLY A 122 15.57 -7.90 21.81
N PHE A 123 15.84 -8.89 20.95
CA PHE A 123 16.45 -10.17 21.34
C PHE A 123 17.84 -9.98 21.96
N LEU A 124 18.71 -9.25 21.26
CA LEU A 124 20.08 -9.01 21.74
C LEU A 124 20.11 -8.24 23.05
N SER A 125 19.17 -7.29 23.25
CA SER A 125 19.05 -6.56 24.51
C SER A 125 18.72 -7.48 25.68
N GLN A 126 17.82 -8.44 25.50
CA GLN A 126 17.47 -9.41 26.56
C GLN A 126 18.61 -10.40 26.85
N ILE A 127 19.30 -10.89 25.83
CA ILE A 127 20.48 -11.74 26.01
C ILE A 127 21.58 -11.00 26.79
N SER A 128 21.85 -9.74 26.45
CA SER A 128 22.81 -8.89 27.18
C SER A 128 22.44 -8.74 28.65
N LEU A 129 21.13 -8.53 28.91
CA LEU A 129 20.62 -8.42 30.29
C LEU A 129 20.84 -9.71 31.08
N PHE A 130 20.54 -10.88 30.49
CA PHE A 130 20.72 -12.15 31.19
C PHE A 130 22.19 -12.45 31.46
N MET A 131 23.10 -12.11 30.54
CA MET A 131 24.55 -12.24 30.77
C MET A 131 25.05 -11.35 31.93
N GLN A 132 24.45 -10.15 32.10
CA GLN A 132 24.82 -9.25 33.19
C GLN A 132 24.28 -9.72 34.55
N LYS A 133 23.13 -10.41 34.58
CA LYS A 133 22.46 -10.86 35.80
C LYS A 133 22.81 -12.31 36.17
N SER A 134 23.57 -13.05 35.34
CA SER A 134 24.04 -14.39 35.65
C SER A 134 25.02 -14.36 36.81
N THR A 135 24.80 -15.20 37.81
CA THR A 135 25.65 -15.33 38.99
C THR A 135 26.29 -16.73 39.01
N ASP A 136 27.56 -16.80 39.35
CA ASP A 136 28.35 -18.05 39.35
C ASP A 136 27.75 -19.16 40.23
N ALA A 137 26.94 -18.84 41.23
CA ALA A 137 26.34 -19.77 42.16
C ALA A 137 25.28 -20.71 41.54
N TYR A 138 24.71 -20.34 40.35
CA TYR A 138 23.61 -21.10 39.71
C TYR A 138 23.84 -21.32 38.21
N ALA A 139 25.09 -21.42 37.79
CA ALA A 139 25.48 -21.43 36.37
C ALA A 139 24.73 -22.46 35.50
N LEU A 140 24.40 -23.67 36.04
CA LEU A 140 23.64 -24.69 35.31
C LEU A 140 22.16 -24.26 35.12
N ASN A 141 21.53 -23.67 36.13
CA ASN A 141 20.16 -23.18 36.03
C ASN A 141 20.08 -22.01 35.06
N ASP A 142 21.08 -21.14 35.07
CA ASP A 142 21.17 -20.00 34.10
C ASP A 142 21.31 -20.50 32.67
N VAL A 143 22.08 -21.56 32.42
CA VAL A 143 22.23 -22.14 31.06
C VAL A 143 20.92 -22.72 30.57
N VAL A 144 20.20 -23.48 31.40
CA VAL A 144 18.89 -24.05 31.02
C VAL A 144 17.87 -22.98 30.81
N PHE A 145 17.82 -21.97 31.67
CA PHE A 145 16.93 -20.80 31.56
C PHE A 145 17.20 -20.05 30.24
N ASN A 146 18.45 -19.69 29.97
CA ASN A 146 18.84 -18.96 28.77
C ASN A 146 18.52 -19.77 27.50
N LEU A 147 18.78 -21.09 27.51
CA LEU A 147 18.46 -21.96 26.37
C LEU A 147 16.94 -21.98 26.10
N ASN A 148 16.12 -22.13 27.12
CA ASN A 148 14.68 -22.12 26.99
C ASN A 148 14.15 -20.77 26.48
N PHE A 149 14.70 -19.67 26.99
CA PHE A 149 14.36 -18.33 26.50
C PHE A 149 14.70 -18.17 25.02
N ILE A 150 15.92 -18.54 24.62
CA ILE A 150 16.37 -18.45 23.22
C ILE A 150 15.46 -19.28 22.31
N LEU A 151 15.20 -20.53 22.66
CA LEU A 151 14.35 -21.42 21.86
C LEU A 151 12.92 -20.88 21.74
N ALA A 152 12.32 -20.42 22.84
CA ALA A 152 10.98 -19.85 22.83
C ALA A 152 10.93 -18.56 21.99
N TYR A 153 11.89 -17.64 22.18
CA TYR A 153 11.95 -16.41 21.43
C TYR A 153 12.12 -16.63 19.93
N LEU A 154 13.07 -17.50 19.53
CA LEU A 154 13.29 -17.86 18.14
C LEU A 154 12.07 -18.55 17.51
N SER A 155 11.34 -19.36 18.27
CA SER A 155 10.11 -19.99 17.80
C SER A 155 9.02 -18.95 17.48
N VAL A 156 8.79 -17.99 18.38
CA VAL A 156 7.84 -16.88 18.14
C VAL A 156 8.32 -16.01 16.99
N TRP A 157 9.62 -15.74 16.91
CA TRP A 157 10.18 -14.94 15.81
C TRP A 157 10.01 -15.60 14.46
N LEU A 158 10.32 -16.90 14.35
CA LEU A 158 10.14 -17.69 13.14
C LEU A 158 8.66 -17.71 12.71
N ALA A 159 7.76 -17.98 13.66
CA ALA A 159 6.32 -17.98 13.40
C ALA A 159 5.84 -16.60 12.88
N SER A 160 6.26 -15.50 13.53
CA SER A 160 5.92 -14.15 13.14
C SER A 160 6.44 -13.80 11.74
N HIS A 161 7.67 -14.24 11.42
CA HIS A 161 8.26 -14.04 10.10
C HIS A 161 7.48 -14.78 9.00
N ILE A 162 7.15 -16.04 9.23
CA ILE A 162 6.38 -16.87 8.29
C ILE A 162 4.99 -16.27 8.07
N LEU A 163 4.30 -15.85 9.14
CA LEU A 163 2.98 -15.23 9.05
C LEU A 163 3.01 -13.94 8.23
N GLU A 164 4.01 -13.07 8.43
CA GLU A 164 4.13 -11.83 7.67
C GLU A 164 4.42 -12.10 6.17
N VAL A 165 5.27 -13.10 5.87
CA VAL A 165 5.52 -13.50 4.48
C VAL A 165 4.23 -14.01 3.83
N LYS A 166 3.50 -14.91 4.50
CA LYS A 166 2.24 -15.45 3.98
C LYS A 166 1.17 -14.36 3.84
N ARG A 167 1.07 -13.43 4.81
CA ARG A 167 0.15 -12.29 4.74
C ARG A 167 0.39 -11.46 3.48
N LYS A 168 1.64 -11.11 3.20
CA LYS A 168 1.99 -10.34 1.98
C LYS A 168 1.67 -11.10 0.69
N THR A 169 1.94 -12.40 0.66
CA THR A 169 1.61 -13.23 -0.51
C THR A 169 0.10 -13.30 -0.73
N SER A 170 -0.68 -13.47 0.34
CA SER A 170 -2.14 -13.49 0.25
C SER A 170 -2.71 -12.14 -0.18
N GLU A 171 -2.20 -11.02 0.35
CA GLU A 171 -2.59 -9.67 -0.07
C GLU A 171 -2.32 -9.46 -1.58
N ALA A 172 -1.15 -9.89 -2.07
CA ALA A 172 -0.79 -9.82 -3.48
C ALA A 172 -1.72 -10.69 -4.36
N SER A 173 -2.04 -11.91 -3.91
CA SER A 173 -2.95 -12.82 -4.63
C SER A 173 -4.38 -12.28 -4.68
N LEU A 174 -4.89 -11.72 -3.58
CA LEU A 174 -6.20 -11.05 -3.54
C LEU A 174 -6.22 -9.82 -4.46
N GLY A 175 -5.15 -9.04 -4.50
CA GLY A 175 -4.99 -7.92 -5.43
C GLY A 175 -5.02 -8.38 -6.90
N GLN A 176 -4.42 -9.52 -7.22
CA GLN A 176 -4.48 -10.12 -8.58
C GLN A 176 -5.89 -10.63 -8.93
N LEU A 177 -6.59 -11.28 -7.99
CA LEU A 177 -7.98 -11.73 -8.19
C LEU A 177 -8.94 -10.55 -8.38
N ALA A 178 -8.71 -9.42 -7.71
CA ALA A 178 -9.48 -8.19 -7.86
C ALA A 178 -8.92 -7.27 -8.98
N SER A 179 -8.16 -7.79 -9.96
CA SER A 179 -7.52 -6.97 -11.00
C SER A 179 -8.42 -6.65 -12.20
N ARG A 180 -9.57 -7.30 -12.32
CA ARG A 180 -10.52 -7.10 -13.41
C ARG A 180 -11.68 -6.21 -12.99
N ASP A 181 -12.20 -5.44 -13.94
CA ASP A 181 -13.45 -4.72 -13.79
C ASP A 181 -14.63 -5.69 -13.89
N ALA A 182 -15.51 -5.66 -12.90
CA ALA A 182 -16.59 -6.65 -12.79
C ALA A 182 -17.63 -6.56 -13.91
N LEU A 183 -17.82 -5.37 -14.52
CA LEU A 183 -18.76 -5.17 -15.60
C LEU A 183 -18.16 -5.55 -16.95
N THR A 184 -16.97 -5.05 -17.25
CA THR A 184 -16.39 -5.10 -18.61
C THR A 184 -15.37 -6.23 -18.82
N GLY A 185 -14.86 -6.82 -17.74
CA GLY A 185 -13.86 -7.89 -17.80
C GLY A 185 -12.43 -7.46 -18.14
N VAL A 186 -12.20 -6.21 -18.59
CA VAL A 186 -10.85 -5.65 -18.75
C VAL A 186 -10.21 -5.38 -17.40
N TYR A 187 -8.94 -4.99 -17.37
CA TYR A 187 -8.29 -4.65 -16.10
C TYR A 187 -8.93 -3.41 -15.45
N ASN A 188 -8.93 -3.36 -14.14
CA ASN A 188 -9.40 -2.20 -13.40
C ASN A 188 -8.28 -1.22 -13.05
N ARG A 189 -8.64 -0.08 -12.46
CA ARG A 189 -7.69 0.96 -12.02
C ARG A 189 -6.62 0.43 -11.04
N HIS A 190 -6.97 -0.55 -10.19
CA HIS A 190 -6.00 -1.12 -9.23
C HIS A 190 -4.90 -1.90 -9.96
N ALA A 191 -5.27 -2.66 -10.98
CA ALA A 191 -4.31 -3.35 -11.84
C ALA A 191 -3.38 -2.39 -12.59
N LEU A 192 -3.89 -1.24 -13.07
CA LEU A 192 -3.07 -0.20 -13.70
C LEU A 192 -1.98 0.30 -12.76
N ILE A 193 -2.32 0.62 -11.52
CA ILE A 193 -1.37 1.09 -10.49
C ILE A 193 -0.26 0.04 -10.28
N HIS A 194 -0.65 -1.21 -10.06
CA HIS A 194 0.30 -2.30 -9.80
C HIS A 194 1.22 -2.58 -11.00
N ASN A 195 0.66 -2.63 -12.21
CA ASN A 195 1.43 -2.90 -13.43
C ASN A 195 2.37 -1.76 -13.78
N PHE A 196 1.96 -0.50 -13.54
CA PHE A 196 2.82 0.66 -13.75
C PHE A 196 4.01 0.70 -12.79
N GLU A 197 3.80 0.36 -11.50
CA GLU A 197 4.89 0.24 -10.52
C GLU A 197 5.88 -0.85 -10.93
N ARG A 198 5.41 -1.98 -11.44
CA ARG A 198 6.27 -3.04 -11.97
C ARG A 198 7.09 -2.55 -13.15
N TYR A 199 6.46 -1.92 -14.14
CA TYR A 199 7.14 -1.31 -15.29
C TYR A 199 8.22 -0.31 -14.85
N ARG A 200 7.93 0.54 -13.90
CA ARG A 200 8.87 1.53 -13.37
C ARG A 200 10.14 0.91 -12.77
N ASN A 201 10.02 -0.28 -12.19
CA ASN A 201 11.09 -1.02 -11.54
C ASN A 201 11.86 -1.96 -12.49
N GLU A 202 11.46 -2.09 -13.74
CA GLU A 202 12.15 -2.92 -14.73
C GLU A 202 13.52 -2.35 -15.08
N SER A 203 14.50 -3.25 -15.26
CA SER A 203 15.88 -2.89 -15.60
C SER A 203 16.01 -2.35 -17.03
N VAL A 204 15.20 -2.86 -17.95
CA VAL A 204 15.17 -2.44 -19.35
C VAL A 204 14.11 -1.35 -19.53
N LYS A 205 14.54 -0.16 -19.92
CA LYS A 205 13.68 1.03 -20.10
C LYS A 205 13.15 1.10 -21.52
N LEU A 206 12.15 0.29 -21.84
CA LEU A 206 11.42 0.39 -23.10
C LEU A 206 10.41 1.56 -23.05
N PRO A 207 10.11 2.20 -24.19
CA PRO A 207 9.11 3.26 -24.23
C PRO A 207 7.74 2.72 -23.84
N LEU A 208 7.04 3.45 -22.99
CA LEU A 208 5.66 3.21 -22.60
C LEU A 208 4.82 4.43 -22.92
N SER A 209 3.72 4.24 -23.64
CA SER A 209 2.75 5.30 -23.88
C SER A 209 1.41 4.95 -23.24
N LEU A 210 0.76 5.91 -22.59
CA LEU A 210 -0.59 5.79 -22.07
C LEU A 210 -1.57 6.57 -22.94
N LEU A 211 -2.68 5.92 -23.26
CA LEU A 211 -3.86 6.54 -23.84
C LEU A 211 -4.93 6.60 -22.76
N ILE A 212 -5.47 7.78 -22.50
CA ILE A 212 -6.69 7.94 -21.69
C ILE A 212 -7.81 8.32 -22.66
N LEU A 213 -8.87 7.55 -22.64
CA LEU A 213 -10.05 7.80 -23.45
C LEU A 213 -11.31 7.86 -22.59
N ASP A 214 -12.27 8.63 -23.10
CA ASP A 214 -13.58 8.80 -22.47
C ASP A 214 -14.64 8.81 -23.58
N LEU A 215 -15.75 8.14 -23.33
CA LEU A 215 -16.85 8.05 -24.28
C LEU A 215 -17.65 9.36 -24.31
N ASP A 216 -17.66 9.99 -25.48
CA ASP A 216 -18.31 11.27 -25.63
C ASP A 216 -19.83 11.16 -25.45
N TYR A 217 -20.40 12.01 -24.60
CA TYR A 217 -21.83 12.05 -24.30
C TYR A 217 -22.44 10.74 -23.74
N PHE A 218 -21.63 9.89 -23.09
CA PHE A 218 -22.13 8.62 -22.54
C PHE A 218 -23.26 8.79 -21.53
N LYS A 219 -23.25 9.89 -20.76
CA LYS A 219 -24.36 10.22 -19.87
C LYS A 219 -25.68 10.33 -20.61
N GLN A 220 -25.68 10.90 -21.81
CA GLN A 220 -26.89 11.01 -22.64
C GLN A 220 -27.40 9.62 -23.06
N VAL A 221 -26.49 8.67 -23.35
CA VAL A 221 -26.89 7.27 -23.64
C VAL A 221 -27.62 6.66 -22.44
N ASN A 222 -27.14 6.88 -21.23
CA ASN A 222 -27.81 6.43 -20.01
C ASN A 222 -29.17 7.12 -19.80
N ASP A 223 -29.24 8.43 -20.02
CA ASP A 223 -30.46 9.23 -19.82
C ASP A 223 -31.54 8.84 -20.85
N ASP A 224 -31.16 8.54 -22.11
CA ASP A 224 -32.08 8.20 -23.19
C ASP A 224 -32.49 6.72 -23.24
N HIS A 225 -31.58 5.79 -22.85
CA HIS A 225 -31.77 4.34 -23.03
C HIS A 225 -31.73 3.52 -21.72
N GLY A 226 -31.42 4.17 -20.59
CA GLY A 226 -31.30 3.53 -19.29
C GLY A 226 -29.92 2.89 -19.03
N HIS A 227 -29.62 2.68 -17.77
CA HIS A 227 -28.31 2.16 -17.31
C HIS A 227 -27.97 0.77 -17.84
N ASP A 228 -28.97 -0.12 -18.00
CA ASP A 228 -28.76 -1.47 -18.52
C ASP A 228 -28.22 -1.47 -19.97
N ILE A 229 -28.63 -0.49 -20.74
CA ILE A 229 -28.13 -0.30 -22.11
C ILE A 229 -26.75 0.36 -22.08
N GLY A 230 -26.56 1.35 -21.21
CA GLY A 230 -25.25 1.94 -20.98
C GLY A 230 -24.19 0.90 -20.56
N ASP A 231 -24.56 -0.04 -19.70
CA ASP A 231 -23.67 -1.15 -19.29
C ASP A 231 -23.29 -2.05 -20.48
N LYS A 232 -24.24 -2.36 -21.37
CA LYS A 232 -23.94 -3.10 -22.61
C LYS A 232 -22.98 -2.34 -23.53
N VAL A 233 -23.19 -1.03 -23.67
CA VAL A 233 -22.29 -0.15 -24.45
C VAL A 233 -20.87 -0.18 -23.86
N LEU A 234 -20.72 -0.12 -22.54
CA LEU A 234 -19.42 -0.22 -21.86
C LEU A 234 -18.75 -1.57 -22.10
N ILE A 235 -19.50 -2.67 -22.04
CA ILE A 235 -19.00 -4.03 -22.31
C ILE A 235 -18.52 -4.15 -23.75
N GLN A 236 -19.32 -3.67 -24.71
CA GLN A 236 -18.97 -3.72 -26.13
C GLN A 236 -17.77 -2.82 -26.45
N THR A 237 -17.70 -1.62 -25.84
CA THR A 237 -16.55 -0.72 -25.97
C THR A 237 -15.27 -1.38 -25.44
N ALA A 238 -15.34 -1.98 -24.24
CA ALA A 238 -14.19 -2.68 -23.66
C ALA A 238 -13.70 -3.81 -24.54
N ALA A 239 -14.61 -4.63 -25.07
CA ALA A 239 -14.29 -5.73 -25.97
C ALA A 239 -13.67 -5.24 -27.31
N LEU A 240 -14.19 -4.15 -27.87
CA LEU A 240 -13.66 -3.53 -29.08
C LEU A 240 -12.24 -3.00 -28.88
N ILE A 241 -12.00 -2.30 -27.76
CA ILE A 241 -10.67 -1.77 -27.42
C ILE A 241 -9.69 -2.93 -27.18
N ASP A 242 -10.10 -3.95 -26.43
CA ASP A 242 -9.25 -5.10 -26.10
C ASP A 242 -8.85 -5.86 -27.38
N ALA A 243 -9.79 -6.10 -28.29
CA ALA A 243 -9.53 -6.73 -29.59
C ALA A 243 -8.55 -5.94 -30.48
N LEU A 244 -8.54 -4.61 -30.37
CA LEU A 244 -7.64 -3.74 -31.14
C LEU A 244 -6.29 -3.49 -30.43
N SER A 245 -6.17 -3.89 -29.18
CA SER A 245 -5.00 -3.56 -28.36
C SER A 245 -3.89 -4.60 -28.43
N ASP A 246 -4.08 -5.71 -29.14
CA ASP A 246 -3.12 -6.81 -29.30
C ASP A 246 -2.63 -7.35 -27.95
N GLU A 247 -1.32 -7.26 -27.68
CA GLU A 247 -0.68 -7.65 -26.42
C GLU A 247 -0.72 -6.53 -25.35
N HIS A 248 -1.34 -5.40 -25.64
CA HIS A 248 -1.36 -4.26 -24.74
C HIS A 248 -2.46 -4.38 -23.69
N LEU A 249 -2.26 -3.70 -22.56
CA LEU A 249 -3.15 -3.81 -21.43
C LEU A 249 -4.21 -2.71 -21.44
N VAL A 250 -5.47 -3.14 -21.39
CA VAL A 250 -6.65 -2.26 -21.35
C VAL A 250 -7.19 -2.23 -19.92
N TYR A 251 -7.46 -1.03 -19.43
CA TYR A 251 -7.95 -0.78 -18.08
C TYR A 251 -9.19 0.11 -18.12
N ARG A 252 -10.20 -0.20 -17.33
CA ARG A 252 -11.28 0.72 -17.00
C ARG A 252 -10.90 1.48 -15.74
N ILE A 253 -10.77 2.81 -15.83
CA ILE A 253 -10.26 3.65 -14.73
C ILE A 253 -11.33 4.51 -14.07
N GLY A 254 -12.49 4.65 -14.70
CA GLY A 254 -13.65 5.42 -14.25
C GLY A 254 -14.95 4.83 -14.80
N GLY A 255 -16.04 5.56 -14.70
CA GLY A 255 -17.35 5.15 -15.23
C GLY A 255 -17.32 4.80 -16.72
N GLU A 256 -17.05 5.79 -17.54
CA GLU A 256 -16.89 5.71 -19.01
C GLU A 256 -15.45 5.93 -19.49
N GLU A 257 -14.49 5.91 -18.54
CA GLU A 257 -13.09 6.18 -18.82
C GLU A 257 -12.27 4.90 -18.90
N PHE A 258 -11.48 4.78 -19.95
CA PHE A 258 -10.53 3.68 -20.16
C PHE A 258 -9.10 4.21 -20.31
N CYS A 259 -8.15 3.37 -19.93
CA CYS A 259 -6.72 3.62 -20.16
C CYS A 259 -6.10 2.42 -20.89
N ILE A 260 -5.28 2.69 -21.90
CA ILE A 260 -4.52 1.65 -22.62
C ILE A 260 -3.04 1.92 -22.40
N ALA A 261 -2.33 0.91 -21.90
CA ALA A 261 -0.88 0.97 -21.72
C ALA A 261 -0.18 0.27 -22.89
N LEU A 262 0.41 1.05 -23.77
CA LEU A 262 1.13 0.57 -24.97
C LEU A 262 2.60 0.36 -24.64
N HIS A 263 2.97 -0.88 -24.40
CA HIS A 263 4.35 -1.29 -24.14
C HIS A 263 5.19 -1.22 -25.43
N ASN A 264 6.45 -0.78 -25.30
CA ASN A 264 7.39 -0.60 -26.39
C ASN A 264 6.86 0.28 -27.55
N ALA A 265 6.03 1.27 -27.21
CA ALA A 265 5.41 2.17 -28.18
C ALA A 265 5.81 3.63 -27.93
N ASN A 266 6.38 4.26 -28.93
CA ASN A 266 6.66 5.70 -28.93
C ASN A 266 5.40 6.52 -29.26
N VAL A 267 5.51 7.85 -29.17
CA VAL A 267 4.39 8.77 -29.43
C VAL A 267 3.72 8.53 -30.77
N ALA A 268 4.48 8.33 -31.86
CA ALA A 268 3.93 8.14 -33.19
C ALA A 268 3.14 6.82 -33.31
N GLN A 269 3.64 5.75 -32.70
CA GLN A 269 2.95 4.46 -32.64
C GLN A 269 1.68 4.56 -31.79
N ALA A 270 1.79 5.23 -30.63
CA ALA A 270 0.66 5.45 -29.74
C ALA A 270 -0.46 6.29 -30.40
N THR A 271 -0.09 7.33 -31.15
CA THR A 271 -1.06 8.16 -31.88
C THR A 271 -1.78 7.35 -32.97
N ARG A 272 -1.06 6.50 -33.72
CA ARG A 272 -1.70 5.62 -34.71
C ARG A 272 -2.67 4.63 -34.07
N LYS A 273 -2.29 4.01 -32.93
CA LYS A 273 -3.18 3.10 -32.20
C LYS A 273 -4.40 3.83 -31.65
N ALA A 274 -4.21 5.05 -31.12
CA ALA A 274 -5.31 5.87 -30.66
C ALA A 274 -6.32 6.18 -31.76
N GLU A 275 -5.83 6.52 -33.00
CA GLU A 275 -6.71 6.80 -34.14
C GLU A 275 -7.45 5.54 -34.61
N GLN A 276 -6.82 4.38 -34.59
CA GLN A 276 -7.49 3.10 -34.90
C GLN A 276 -8.64 2.85 -33.92
N ILE A 277 -8.42 3.05 -32.62
CA ILE A 277 -9.45 2.87 -31.59
C ILE A 277 -10.56 3.91 -31.73
N ARG A 278 -10.22 5.19 -31.90
CA ARG A 278 -11.20 6.27 -32.11
C ARG A 278 -12.11 5.97 -33.30
N SER A 279 -11.52 5.67 -34.45
CA SER A 279 -12.27 5.39 -35.69
C SER A 279 -13.10 4.10 -35.57
N ALA A 280 -12.62 3.09 -34.89
CA ALA A 280 -13.39 1.87 -34.66
C ALA A 280 -14.61 2.11 -33.78
N ILE A 281 -14.48 2.90 -32.70
CA ILE A 281 -15.60 3.26 -31.84
C ILE A 281 -16.62 4.10 -32.61
N GLU A 282 -16.18 5.10 -33.38
CA GLU A 282 -17.06 5.95 -34.21
C GLU A 282 -17.86 5.13 -35.23
N GLN A 283 -17.25 4.08 -35.83
CA GLN A 283 -17.89 3.25 -36.85
C GLN A 283 -18.70 2.09 -36.27
N PHE A 284 -18.56 1.80 -34.98
CA PHE A 284 -19.23 0.67 -34.36
C PHE A 284 -20.68 1.01 -34.03
N SER A 285 -21.60 0.12 -34.38
CA SER A 285 -23.00 0.20 -33.98
C SER A 285 -23.19 -0.55 -32.67
N PHE A 286 -23.35 0.22 -31.59
CA PHE A 286 -23.58 -0.35 -30.28
C PHE A 286 -25.03 -0.78 -30.10
N ASN A 287 -25.26 -1.86 -29.37
CA ASN A 287 -26.54 -2.46 -29.10
C ASN A 287 -27.22 -3.07 -30.35
N ASP A 288 -27.30 -4.40 -30.38
CA ASP A 288 -27.93 -5.19 -31.47
C ASP A 288 -29.47 -5.06 -31.54
N SER A 289 -30.05 -4.08 -30.86
CA SER A 289 -31.51 -3.84 -30.84
C SER A 289 -31.97 -3.00 -32.04
N ALA A 290 -33.30 -2.86 -32.19
CA ALA A 290 -33.92 -2.12 -33.29
C ALA A 290 -33.49 -0.64 -33.43
N THR A 291 -32.79 -0.09 -32.44
CA THR A 291 -32.22 1.27 -32.44
C THR A 291 -30.71 1.22 -32.19
N PRO A 292 -29.90 1.23 -33.26
CA PRO A 292 -28.44 1.28 -33.11
C PRO A 292 -27.99 2.57 -32.44
N ILE A 293 -27.07 2.46 -31.47
CA ILE A 293 -26.47 3.60 -30.77
C ILE A 293 -25.13 3.89 -31.42
N SER A 294 -24.91 5.12 -31.84
CA SER A 294 -23.63 5.63 -32.29
C SER A 294 -23.04 6.56 -31.25
N LEU A 295 -21.79 6.37 -30.92
CA LEU A 295 -21.07 7.25 -30.01
C LEU A 295 -19.62 7.42 -30.46
N THR A 296 -18.95 8.43 -29.94
CA THR A 296 -17.56 8.73 -30.25
C THR A 296 -16.73 8.72 -29.00
N THR A 297 -15.41 8.85 -29.15
CA THR A 297 -14.49 8.95 -28.03
C THR A 297 -13.46 10.03 -28.25
N SER A 298 -13.12 10.72 -27.17
CA SER A 298 -11.99 11.64 -27.10
C SER A 298 -10.80 10.94 -26.43
N ILE A 299 -9.58 11.16 -26.93
CA ILE A 299 -8.38 10.45 -26.47
C ILE A 299 -7.26 11.44 -26.18
N GLY A 300 -6.63 11.32 -25.00
CA GLY A 300 -5.37 11.95 -24.65
C GLY A 300 -4.22 10.97 -24.68
N VAL A 301 -3.12 11.31 -25.35
CA VAL A 301 -1.93 10.47 -25.51
C VAL A 301 -0.73 11.08 -24.81
N TYR A 302 -0.05 10.29 -23.99
CA TYR A 302 1.17 10.70 -23.30
C TYR A 302 2.21 9.58 -23.30
N GLN A 303 3.43 9.86 -23.80
CA GLN A 303 4.57 8.96 -23.62
C GLN A 303 5.17 9.15 -22.24
N CYS A 304 5.30 8.05 -21.49
CA CYS A 304 5.74 8.06 -20.11
C CYS A 304 7.26 8.31 -20.01
N ASP A 305 7.59 9.14 -19.02
CA ASP A 305 8.95 9.28 -18.51
C ASP A 305 9.14 8.29 -17.35
N HIS A 306 10.17 7.44 -17.40
CA HIS A 306 10.43 6.39 -16.40
C HIS A 306 10.64 6.90 -14.97
N TYR A 307 10.94 8.19 -14.81
CA TYR A 307 11.18 8.79 -13.49
C TYR A 307 9.92 9.35 -12.84
N LYS A 308 8.78 9.38 -13.55
CA LYS A 308 7.53 9.94 -13.02
C LYS A 308 6.68 8.87 -12.36
N ASP A 309 5.90 9.28 -11.38
CA ASP A 309 4.84 8.47 -10.79
C ASP A 309 3.62 8.42 -11.72
N LEU A 310 2.77 7.39 -11.51
CA LEU A 310 1.58 7.17 -12.32
C LEU A 310 0.62 8.37 -12.28
N GLU A 311 0.46 9.00 -11.12
CA GLU A 311 -0.46 10.14 -10.96
C GLU A 311 -0.06 11.33 -11.85
N SER A 312 1.24 11.63 -11.89
CA SER A 312 1.79 12.67 -12.79
C SER A 312 1.59 12.33 -14.26
N VAL A 313 1.72 11.07 -14.62
CA VAL A 313 1.54 10.58 -16.00
C VAL A 313 0.07 10.66 -16.41
N LEU A 314 -0.84 10.14 -15.59
CA LEU A 314 -2.28 10.21 -15.84
C LEU A 314 -2.77 11.65 -15.95
N ARG A 315 -2.35 12.53 -15.04
CA ARG A 315 -2.72 13.97 -15.08
C ARG A 315 -2.29 14.66 -16.39
N LYS A 316 -1.17 14.26 -17.00
CA LYS A 316 -0.73 14.81 -18.28
C LYS A 316 -1.57 14.28 -19.44
N ALA A 317 -1.85 12.99 -19.46
CA ALA A 317 -2.72 12.39 -20.47
C ALA A 317 -4.16 12.94 -20.35
N ASP A 318 -4.68 13.10 -19.12
CA ASP A 318 -5.99 13.70 -18.84
C ASP A 318 -6.09 15.16 -19.32
N LYS A 319 -5.03 15.95 -19.16
CA LYS A 319 -4.97 17.30 -19.70
C LYS A 319 -5.15 17.33 -21.23
N GLU A 320 -4.60 16.36 -21.94
CA GLU A 320 -4.77 16.25 -23.40
C GLU A 320 -6.17 15.72 -23.74
N LEU A 321 -6.71 14.77 -23.00
CA LEU A 321 -8.12 14.35 -23.12
C LEU A 321 -9.08 15.54 -22.95
N TYR A 322 -8.85 16.37 -21.93
CA TYR A 322 -9.65 17.57 -21.71
C TYR A 322 -9.59 18.54 -22.89
N LYS A 323 -8.41 18.70 -23.53
CA LYS A 323 -8.30 19.52 -24.76
C LYS A 323 -9.09 18.89 -25.91
N ALA A 324 -9.04 17.57 -26.09
CA ALA A 324 -9.83 16.87 -27.09
C ALA A 324 -11.34 17.15 -26.89
N LYS A 325 -11.83 17.01 -25.65
CA LYS A 325 -13.23 17.31 -25.33
C LYS A 325 -13.61 18.78 -25.60
N LYS A 326 -12.73 19.73 -25.28
CA LYS A 326 -12.95 21.17 -25.53
C LYS A 326 -12.94 21.56 -27.01
N ASN A 327 -12.12 20.89 -27.80
CA ASN A 327 -11.96 21.22 -29.23
C ASN A 327 -13.00 20.57 -30.13
N GLY A 328 -14.09 20.05 -29.58
CA GLY A 328 -15.22 19.49 -30.35
C GLY A 328 -15.39 17.98 -30.23
N ARG A 329 -14.64 17.32 -29.33
CA ARG A 329 -14.69 15.85 -29.11
C ARG A 329 -14.27 15.03 -30.32
N ASN A 330 -14.46 13.73 -30.27
CA ASN A 330 -14.17 12.76 -31.34
C ASN A 330 -12.78 12.98 -31.97
N GLN A 331 -11.76 13.17 -31.15
CA GLN A 331 -10.40 13.49 -31.61
C GLN A 331 -9.34 13.07 -30.61
N ILE A 332 -8.09 13.11 -31.06
CA ILE A 332 -6.92 12.77 -30.27
C ILE A 332 -6.11 14.04 -30.00
N MET A 333 -5.64 14.17 -28.79
CA MET A 333 -4.64 15.18 -28.41
C MET A 333 -3.40 14.49 -27.83
N VAL A 334 -2.24 14.97 -28.25
CA VAL A 334 -0.94 14.39 -27.89
C VAL A 334 -0.13 15.39 -27.09
N CYS A 335 0.42 14.97 -25.98
CA CYS A 335 1.34 15.79 -25.21
C CYS A 335 2.71 15.87 -25.90
N ASN A 336 3.03 16.99 -26.52
CA ASN A 336 4.35 17.25 -27.11
C ASN A 336 5.39 17.48 -26.01
N GLN A 337 6.27 16.53 -25.79
CA GLN A 337 7.39 16.69 -24.83
C GLN A 337 8.46 17.70 -25.30
N ALA A 338 8.48 18.08 -26.56
CA ALA A 338 9.47 18.98 -27.15
C ALA A 338 9.42 20.44 -26.60
N ALA A 339 8.41 20.81 -25.82
CA ALA A 339 8.23 22.17 -25.30
C ALA A 339 8.68 22.40 -23.85
N VAL A 340 9.33 21.42 -23.20
CA VAL A 340 9.68 21.49 -21.75
C VAL A 340 11.18 21.26 -21.49
N ASN A 341 12.06 21.62 -22.42
CA ASN A 341 13.45 21.90 -22.14
C ASN A 341 13.74 23.40 -22.33
N PRO A 342 13.64 24.24 -21.33
CA PRO A 342 14.46 25.45 -21.27
C PRO A 342 15.84 25.02 -20.76
N THR A 343 16.85 25.33 -21.52
CA THR A 343 18.30 25.33 -21.25
C THR A 343 18.65 25.65 -19.81
#